data_c47efbb401872e34632ee9b437155520
#
_entry.id   c47efbb401872e34632ee9b437155520
#
_cell.length_a   1.000
_cell.length_b   1.000
_cell.length_c   1.000
_cell.angle_alpha   90.00
_cell.angle_beta   90.00
_cell.angle_gamma   90.00
#
_symmetry.space_group_name_H-M   'P 1'
#
loop_
_entity.id
_entity.type
_entity.pdbx_description
1 polymer ?
#
loop_
_entity_poly.entity_id
_entity_poly.type
_entity_poly.pdbx_seq_one_letter_code
_entity_poly.pdbx_strand_id
1 'polypeptide(L)'
;VNHFLVRLMILFYNSKESLIKSWPLSIPEKKIFVHKCWEDIDQSVFEIKDPALRYRELEAYNAEELIMFAVNNFEQEYVEEIFKHLKLRNQIEIPVSGHDLLELGVKQGPEIKEYLLEVRDQILRRKISGREQALEFLKKII
;
A
#
# COMPACT_ATOMS: atom_id res chain seq x y z
N VAL A 1 -2.95 10.05 -5.62
CA VAL A 1 -2.61 9.58 -6.98
C VAL A 1 -2.41 10.78 -7.90
N ASN A 2 -1.29 10.83 -8.58
CA ASN A 2 -1.04 11.85 -9.60
C ASN A 2 -1.75 11.45 -10.91
N HIS A 3 -2.97 11.94 -11.11
CA HIS A 3 -3.78 11.63 -12.30
C HIS A 3 -3.11 12.01 -13.62
N PHE A 4 -2.28 13.05 -13.62
CA PHE A 4 -1.53 13.45 -14.81
C PHE A 4 -0.48 12.40 -15.16
N LEU A 5 0.27 11.94 -14.18
CA LEU A 5 1.29 10.90 -14.35
C LEU A 5 0.67 9.60 -14.87
N VAL A 6 -0.44 9.16 -14.28
CA VAL A 6 -1.15 7.95 -14.74
C VAL A 6 -1.61 8.07 -16.19
N ARG A 7 -2.17 9.22 -16.59
CA ARG A 7 -2.57 9.45 -17.99
C ARG A 7 -1.38 9.40 -18.94
N LEU A 8 -0.25 9.99 -18.54
CA LEU A 8 1.00 9.91 -19.33
C LEU A 8 1.48 8.45 -19.42
N MET A 9 1.44 7.69 -18.35
CA MET A 9 1.84 6.29 -18.36
C MET A 9 1.00 5.47 -19.34
N ILE A 10 -0.32 5.68 -19.37
CA ILE A 10 -1.22 5.02 -20.33
C ILE A 10 -0.87 5.42 -21.78
N LEU A 11 -0.64 6.71 -22.04
CA LEU A 11 -0.33 7.22 -23.38
C LEU A 11 1.02 6.72 -23.90
N PHE A 12 2.00 6.58 -23.01
CA PHE A 12 3.38 6.24 -23.39
C PHE A 12 3.78 4.80 -23.10
N TYR A 13 2.84 3.95 -22.76
CA TYR A 13 3.08 2.56 -22.42
C TYR A 13 3.97 1.81 -23.43
N ASN A 14 3.72 2.05 -24.74
CA ASN A 14 4.49 1.45 -25.84
C ASN A 14 5.56 2.39 -26.42
N SER A 15 5.87 3.52 -25.77
CA SER A 15 6.80 4.50 -26.30
C SER A 15 8.25 4.05 -26.14
N LYS A 16 9.10 4.46 -27.10
CA LYS A 16 10.53 4.20 -27.02
C LYS A 16 11.15 4.95 -25.83
N GLU A 17 12.05 4.30 -25.13
CA GLU A 17 12.76 4.85 -23.97
C GLU A 17 13.41 6.22 -24.24
N SER A 18 13.92 6.44 -25.47
CA SER A 18 14.50 7.71 -25.90
C SER A 18 13.52 8.88 -25.84
N LEU A 19 12.22 8.64 -26.14
CA LEU A 19 11.17 9.66 -26.04
C LEU A 19 10.89 10.01 -24.60
N ILE A 20 10.81 9.00 -23.72
CA ILE A 20 10.56 9.20 -22.28
C ILE A 20 11.69 10.03 -21.67
N LYS A 21 12.94 9.74 -22.01
CA LYS A 21 14.12 10.46 -21.51
C LYS A 21 14.13 11.95 -21.92
N SER A 22 13.58 12.30 -23.07
CA SER A 22 13.52 13.67 -23.58
C SER A 22 12.41 14.53 -22.95
N TRP A 23 11.46 13.91 -22.25
CA TRP A 23 10.33 14.62 -21.66
C TRP A 23 10.70 15.40 -20.39
N PRO A 24 10.00 16.51 -20.09
CA PRO A 24 10.25 17.35 -18.93
C PRO A 24 9.67 16.72 -17.63
N LEU A 25 10.03 15.46 -17.38
CA LEU A 25 9.67 14.72 -16.18
C LEU A 25 10.82 14.75 -15.16
N SER A 26 10.50 14.67 -13.89
CA SER A 26 11.49 14.48 -12.82
C SER A 26 12.19 13.12 -12.95
N ILE A 27 13.36 12.95 -12.33
CA ILE A 27 14.11 11.70 -12.36
C ILE A 27 13.28 10.52 -11.81
N PRO A 28 12.56 10.65 -10.67
CA PRO A 28 11.69 9.59 -10.18
C PRO A 28 10.58 9.19 -11.18
N GLU A 29 9.91 10.18 -11.78
CA GLU A 29 8.87 9.94 -12.77
C GLU A 29 9.42 9.20 -14.00
N LYS A 30 10.59 9.62 -14.52
CA LYS A 30 11.25 8.92 -15.63
C LYS A 30 11.57 7.46 -15.29
N LYS A 31 12.01 7.19 -14.07
CA LYS A 31 12.30 5.81 -13.63
C LYS A 31 11.08 4.91 -13.73
N ILE A 32 9.90 5.38 -13.31
CA ILE A 32 8.65 4.61 -13.40
C ILE A 32 8.41 4.17 -14.85
N PHE A 33 8.57 5.07 -15.83
CA PHE A 33 8.34 4.74 -17.24
C PHE A 33 9.40 3.84 -17.86
N VAL A 34 10.67 4.06 -17.51
CA VAL A 34 11.80 3.31 -18.10
C VAL A 34 11.90 1.90 -17.55
N HIS A 35 11.73 1.74 -16.25
CA HIS A 35 11.89 0.45 -15.59
C HIS A 35 10.62 -0.40 -15.56
N LYS A 36 9.46 0.20 -15.93
CA LYS A 36 8.17 -0.50 -15.94
C LYS A 36 7.94 -1.32 -14.68
N CYS A 37 8.20 -0.71 -13.52
CA CYS A 37 8.19 -1.39 -12.22
C CYS A 37 6.89 -2.17 -11.92
N TRP A 38 5.79 -1.84 -12.62
CA TRP A 38 4.53 -2.59 -12.52
C TRP A 38 4.59 -3.98 -13.15
N GLU A 39 5.56 -4.28 -14.05
CA GLU A 39 5.75 -5.61 -14.64
C GLU A 39 6.37 -6.59 -13.61
N ASP A 40 7.02 -6.04 -12.57
CA ASP A 40 7.66 -6.83 -11.49
C ASP A 40 6.69 -7.17 -10.35
N ILE A 41 5.41 -6.74 -10.42
CA ILE A 41 4.42 -7.06 -9.40
C ILE A 41 4.07 -8.54 -9.47
N ASP A 42 4.40 -9.26 -8.38
CA ASP A 42 4.10 -10.69 -8.28
C ASP A 42 2.58 -10.90 -8.16
N GLN A 43 2.01 -11.57 -9.14
CA GLN A 43 0.58 -11.88 -9.17
C GLN A 43 0.13 -12.77 -8.01
N SER A 44 1.03 -13.55 -7.41
CA SER A 44 0.72 -14.39 -6.26
C SER A 44 0.23 -13.60 -5.04
N VAL A 45 0.52 -12.30 -4.98
CA VAL A 45 0.02 -11.38 -3.95
C VAL A 45 -1.51 -11.37 -3.91
N PHE A 46 -2.17 -11.51 -5.07
CA PHE A 46 -3.64 -11.50 -5.15
C PHE A 46 -4.27 -12.81 -4.66
N GLU A 47 -3.50 -13.90 -4.60
CA GLU A 47 -3.93 -15.19 -4.05
C GLU A 47 -3.87 -15.25 -2.52
N ILE A 48 -3.19 -14.29 -1.87
CA ILE A 48 -3.07 -14.22 -0.42
C ILE A 48 -4.44 -14.01 0.22
N LYS A 49 -4.92 -14.99 0.97
CA LYS A 49 -6.24 -14.94 1.62
C LYS A 49 -6.29 -14.03 2.84
N ASP A 50 -5.17 -13.90 3.58
CA ASP A 50 -5.10 -13.02 4.74
C ASP A 50 -5.07 -11.55 4.28
N PRO A 51 -6.08 -10.74 4.64
CA PRO A 51 -6.18 -9.36 4.17
C PRO A 51 -5.05 -8.46 4.69
N ALA A 52 -4.49 -8.76 5.85
CA ALA A 52 -3.39 -7.97 6.39
C ALA A 52 -2.07 -8.27 5.67
N LEU A 53 -1.78 -9.54 5.40
CA LEU A 53 -0.59 -9.92 4.63
C LEU A 53 -0.67 -9.37 3.21
N ARG A 54 -1.80 -9.54 2.52
CA ARG A 54 -2.00 -8.97 1.19
C ARG A 54 -1.84 -7.46 1.18
N TYR A 55 -2.38 -6.76 2.19
CA TYR A 55 -2.21 -5.32 2.32
C TYR A 55 -0.74 -4.93 2.44
N ARG A 56 0.06 -5.63 3.26
CA ARG A 56 1.49 -5.37 3.44
C ARG A 56 2.28 -5.55 2.15
N GLU A 57 2.00 -6.63 1.40
CA GLU A 57 2.66 -6.89 0.12
C GLU A 57 2.34 -5.80 -0.91
N LEU A 58 1.07 -5.41 -1.05
CA LEU A 58 0.67 -4.34 -1.95
C LEU A 58 1.16 -2.95 -1.51
N GLU A 59 1.41 -2.74 -0.21
CA GLU A 59 1.93 -1.48 0.34
C GLU A 59 3.38 -1.20 -0.12
N ALA A 60 4.12 -2.23 -0.54
CA ALA A 60 5.47 -2.09 -1.10
C ALA A 60 5.49 -1.33 -2.43
N TYR A 61 4.36 -1.31 -3.15
CA TYR A 61 4.22 -0.63 -4.45
C TYR A 61 3.55 0.74 -4.28
N ASN A 62 3.93 1.70 -5.11
CA ASN A 62 3.24 2.98 -5.14
C ASN A 62 1.88 2.86 -5.89
N ALA A 63 1.03 3.88 -5.75
CA ALA A 63 -0.31 3.85 -6.31
C ALA A 63 -0.29 3.83 -7.85
N GLU A 64 0.67 4.51 -8.46
CA GLU A 64 0.86 4.59 -9.90
C GLU A 64 1.25 3.23 -10.49
N GLU A 65 2.16 2.50 -9.83
CA GLU A 65 2.56 1.14 -10.22
C GLU A 65 1.37 0.18 -10.19
N LEU A 66 0.60 0.19 -9.09
CA LEU A 66 -0.59 -0.64 -8.94
C LEU A 66 -1.65 -0.34 -10.01
N ILE A 67 -1.89 0.94 -10.31
CA ILE A 67 -2.85 1.33 -11.36
C ILE A 67 -2.36 0.86 -12.73
N MET A 68 -1.07 1.00 -13.02
CA MET A 68 -0.51 0.54 -14.30
C MET A 68 -0.58 -0.99 -14.42
N PHE A 69 -0.31 -1.71 -13.35
CA PHE A 69 -0.51 -3.15 -13.31
C PHE A 69 -1.97 -3.51 -13.65
N ALA A 70 -2.95 -2.86 -13.01
CA ALA A 70 -4.38 -3.07 -13.27
C ALA A 70 -4.77 -2.76 -14.73
N VAL A 71 -4.23 -1.68 -15.31
CA VAL A 71 -4.47 -1.30 -16.71
C VAL A 71 -3.90 -2.32 -17.69
N ASN A 72 -2.78 -2.98 -17.35
CA ASN A 72 -2.12 -3.92 -18.25
C ASN A 72 -2.64 -5.35 -18.14
N ASN A 73 -3.16 -5.73 -16.99
CA ASN A 73 -3.60 -7.11 -16.76
C ASN A 73 -5.11 -7.31 -16.86
N PHE A 74 -5.92 -6.32 -17.11
CA PHE A 74 -7.38 -6.33 -17.36
C PHE A 74 -8.22 -7.44 -16.66
N GLU A 75 -7.63 -8.23 -15.78
CA GLU A 75 -8.36 -9.20 -14.98
C GLU A 75 -9.15 -8.46 -13.91
N GLN A 76 -10.47 -8.62 -13.97
CA GLN A 76 -11.38 -7.88 -13.10
C GLN A 76 -11.02 -8.05 -11.62
N GLU A 77 -10.58 -9.24 -11.22
CA GLU A 77 -10.19 -9.55 -9.85
C GLU A 77 -9.01 -8.69 -9.37
N TYR A 78 -7.96 -8.54 -10.17
CA TYR A 78 -6.81 -7.69 -9.82
C TYR A 78 -7.20 -6.23 -9.74
N VAL A 79 -8.00 -5.77 -10.69
CA VAL A 79 -8.50 -4.39 -10.72
C VAL A 79 -9.28 -4.08 -9.43
N GLU A 80 -10.22 -4.94 -9.04
CA GLU A 80 -11.03 -4.77 -7.84
C GLU A 80 -10.18 -4.76 -6.56
N GLU A 81 -9.24 -5.68 -6.40
CA GLU A 81 -8.38 -5.75 -5.22
C GLU A 81 -7.42 -4.56 -5.14
N ILE A 82 -6.87 -4.08 -6.25
CA ILE A 82 -6.03 -2.88 -6.29
C ILE A 82 -6.84 -1.64 -5.87
N PHE A 83 -8.01 -1.42 -6.45
CA PHE A 83 -8.85 -0.28 -6.07
C PHE A 83 -9.28 -0.34 -4.61
N LYS A 84 -9.59 -1.51 -4.11
CA LYS A 84 -9.90 -1.74 -2.69
C LYS A 84 -8.71 -1.43 -1.80
N HIS A 85 -7.51 -1.87 -2.17
CA HIS A 85 -6.28 -1.55 -1.46
C HIS A 85 -6.00 -0.05 -1.44
N LEU A 86 -6.07 0.62 -2.59
CA LEU A 86 -5.85 2.07 -2.70
C LEU A 86 -6.88 2.89 -1.88
N LYS A 87 -8.13 2.43 -1.83
CA LYS A 87 -9.16 3.02 -0.97
C LYS A 87 -8.82 2.83 0.51
N LEU A 88 -8.41 1.63 0.91
CA LEU A 88 -8.01 1.32 2.29
C LEU A 88 -6.80 2.16 2.72
N ARG A 89 -5.79 2.36 1.89
CA ARG A 89 -4.62 3.22 2.21
C ARG A 89 -5.01 4.62 2.63
N ASN A 90 -6.11 5.15 2.09
CA ASN A 90 -6.59 6.50 2.40
C ASN A 90 -7.59 6.55 3.56
N GLN A 91 -8.15 5.41 3.98
CA GLN A 91 -9.25 5.36 4.94
C GLN A 91 -8.89 4.62 6.23
N ILE A 92 -7.82 3.81 6.23
CA ILE A 92 -7.45 3.06 7.41
C ILE A 92 -6.87 4.00 8.47
N GLU A 93 -7.55 4.06 9.60
CA GLU A 93 -7.10 4.81 10.77
C GLU A 93 -6.79 3.84 11.90
N ILE A 94 -5.63 4.00 12.52
CA ILE A 94 -5.26 3.25 13.71
C ILE A 94 -5.78 4.04 14.91
N PRO A 95 -6.73 3.51 15.70
CA PRO A 95 -7.43 4.26 16.74
C PRO A 95 -6.62 4.44 18.03
N VAL A 96 -5.34 4.07 18.00
CA VAL A 96 -4.37 4.23 19.09
C VAL A 96 -3.09 4.88 18.57
N SER A 97 -2.40 5.57 19.46
CA SER A 97 -1.18 6.33 19.14
C SER A 97 0.04 5.75 19.87
N GLY A 98 1.24 6.22 19.49
CA GLY A 98 2.45 5.88 20.22
C GLY A 98 2.41 6.35 21.70
N HIS A 99 1.66 7.39 22.03
CA HIS A 99 1.47 7.86 23.41
C HIS A 99 0.71 6.82 24.26
N ASP A 100 -0.33 6.22 23.69
CA ASP A 100 -1.08 5.17 24.37
C ASP A 100 -0.19 3.95 24.69
N LEU A 101 0.74 3.61 23.82
CA LEU A 101 1.72 2.54 24.04
C LEU A 101 2.73 2.90 25.14
N LEU A 102 3.18 4.16 25.21
CA LEU A 102 4.02 4.62 26.31
C LEU A 102 3.28 4.53 27.66
N GLU A 103 2.00 4.90 27.71
CA GLU A 103 1.15 4.77 28.90
C GLU A 103 0.96 3.29 29.32
N LEU A 104 0.98 2.35 28.36
CA LEU A 104 0.94 0.91 28.60
C LEU A 104 2.31 0.34 29.02
N GLY A 105 3.37 1.17 29.08
CA GLY A 105 4.68 0.75 29.57
C GLY A 105 5.68 0.35 28.47
N VAL A 106 5.31 0.46 27.18
CA VAL A 106 6.24 0.23 26.06
C VAL A 106 7.30 1.34 26.07
N LYS A 107 8.57 0.96 25.95
CA LYS A 107 9.67 1.94 25.86
C LYS A 107 9.64 2.68 24.52
N GLN A 108 10.08 3.94 24.54
CA GLN A 108 10.24 4.68 23.30
C GLN A 108 11.28 3.98 22.40
N GLY A 109 10.84 3.58 21.19
CA GLY A 109 11.71 2.85 20.26
C GLY A 109 10.94 2.32 19.06
N PRO A 110 11.60 1.50 18.21
CA PRO A 110 11.01 0.91 17.03
C PRO A 110 9.83 -0.03 17.33
N GLU A 111 9.80 -0.62 18.53
CA GLU A 111 8.71 -1.50 19.01
C GLU A 111 7.33 -0.82 18.95
N ILE A 112 7.27 0.51 19.21
CA ILE A 112 6.01 1.27 19.09
C ILE A 112 5.41 1.11 17.69
N LYS A 113 6.25 1.21 16.65
CA LYS A 113 5.80 1.03 15.26
C LYS A 113 5.28 -0.39 15.02
N GLU A 114 5.95 -1.38 15.56
CA GLU A 114 5.56 -2.78 15.39
C GLU A 114 4.19 -3.06 16.02
N TYR A 115 3.95 -2.57 17.23
CA TYR A 115 2.64 -2.68 17.87
C TYR A 115 1.53 -1.95 17.11
N LEU A 116 1.79 -0.76 16.57
CA LEU A 116 0.83 -0.05 15.75
C LEU A 116 0.51 -0.80 14.45
N LEU A 117 1.51 -1.41 13.82
CA LEU A 117 1.31 -2.26 12.63
C LEU A 117 0.49 -3.51 12.99
N GLU A 118 0.71 -4.12 14.15
CA GLU A 118 -0.07 -5.27 14.58
C GLU A 118 -1.54 -4.90 14.82
N VAL A 119 -1.81 -3.76 15.46
CA VAL A 119 -3.18 -3.23 15.59
C VAL A 119 -3.82 -3.00 14.22
N ARG A 120 -3.10 -2.40 13.27
CA ARG A 120 -3.56 -2.21 11.89
C ARG A 120 -3.96 -3.55 11.24
N ASP A 121 -3.14 -4.56 11.42
CA ASP A 121 -3.39 -5.89 10.86
C ASP A 121 -4.65 -6.54 11.46
N GLN A 122 -4.89 -6.37 12.77
CA GLN A 122 -6.12 -6.85 13.39
C GLN A 122 -7.36 -6.09 12.87
N ILE A 123 -7.23 -4.78 12.56
CA ILE A 123 -8.29 -4.00 11.92
C ILE A 123 -8.57 -4.52 10.51
N LEU A 124 -7.53 -4.78 9.71
CA LEU A 124 -7.66 -5.35 8.37
C LEU A 124 -8.32 -6.73 8.37
N ARG A 125 -8.03 -7.55 9.39
CA ARG A 125 -8.69 -8.84 9.63
C ARG A 125 -10.09 -8.72 10.23
N ARG A 126 -10.58 -7.49 10.46
CA ARG A 126 -11.87 -7.17 11.09
C ARG A 126 -12.03 -7.75 12.51
N LYS A 127 -10.94 -7.94 13.23
CA LYS A 127 -10.94 -8.42 14.64
C LYS A 127 -11.01 -7.28 15.64
N ILE A 128 -10.66 -6.08 15.22
CA ILE A 128 -10.70 -4.84 16.00
C ILE A 128 -11.44 -3.78 15.18
N SER A 129 -12.39 -3.07 15.81
CA SER A 129 -13.20 -2.03 15.17
C SER A 129 -13.12 -0.66 15.85
N GLY A 130 -12.38 -0.53 16.96
CA GLY A 130 -12.30 0.74 17.68
C GLY A 130 -11.21 0.77 18.74
N ARG A 131 -11.08 1.95 19.38
CA ARG A 131 -10.02 2.25 20.34
C ARG A 131 -9.99 1.30 21.54
N GLU A 132 -11.13 0.99 22.13
CA GLU A 132 -11.21 0.12 23.31
C GLU A 132 -10.69 -1.27 23.00
N GLN A 133 -11.13 -1.88 21.89
CA GLN A 133 -10.67 -3.19 21.45
C GLN A 133 -9.18 -3.19 21.10
N ALA A 134 -8.69 -2.08 20.51
CA ALA A 134 -7.27 -1.94 20.22
C ALA A 134 -6.43 -1.89 21.50
N LEU A 135 -6.86 -1.15 22.52
CA LEU A 135 -6.17 -1.09 23.80
C LEU A 135 -6.24 -2.43 24.57
N GLU A 136 -7.37 -3.13 24.51
CA GLU A 136 -7.48 -4.49 25.10
C GLU A 136 -6.56 -5.49 24.40
N PHE A 137 -6.45 -5.41 23.08
CA PHE A 137 -5.55 -6.25 22.30
C PHE A 137 -4.09 -5.97 22.69
N LEU A 138 -3.70 -4.69 22.73
CA LEU A 138 -2.35 -4.28 23.11
C LEU A 138 -1.98 -4.77 24.52
N LYS A 139 -2.88 -4.65 25.51
CA LYS A 139 -2.65 -5.15 26.88
C LYS A 139 -2.40 -6.67 26.97
N LYS A 140 -2.79 -7.43 25.95
CA LYS A 140 -2.59 -8.89 25.91
C LYS A 140 -1.26 -9.29 25.27
N ILE A 141 -0.67 -8.40 24.45
CA ILE A 141 0.54 -8.70 23.70
C ILE A 141 1.79 -7.97 24.22
N ILE A 142 1.61 -6.93 25.06
CA ILE A 142 2.67 -6.26 25.83
C ILE A 142 2.92 -7.03 27.11
#